data_56ce3c2303b775517104a64a72ecae60
#
_entry.id   56ce3c2303b775517104a64a72ecae60
#
_cell.length_a   1.000
_cell.length_b   1.000
_cell.length_c   1.000
_cell.angle_alpha   90.00
_cell.angle_beta   90.00
_cell.angle_gamma   90.00
#
_symmetry.space_group_name_H-M   'P 1'
#
loop_
_entity.id
_entity.type
_entity.pdbx_description
1 polymer ?
#
loop_
_entity_poly.entity_id
_entity_poly.type
_entity_poly.pdbx_seq_one_letter_code
_entity_poly.pdbx_strand_id
1 'polypeptide(L)'
;MGHRVGQTGEIIPTSSEVRAITRNNINKFPAIKPAKAPMLTTWRCSRGLLGIIFGHRRAGGVSAVPRGPGGCMQSGKTVTGGVVLRVTDTKETDRILTVLTADRGKIPLIARGARRKNSRLAAACQMPAYSELTIFKRGSWYMLDEASPIELFDGLGRDIELLALAAWFCELTEAVCAEETPCPEILSLLLNALYALCRTGKDPRLVKAAFQFRLMALSGFEPLAEECAVCGTAQPEGPVLDISGGFVACGTCRGPERSFRLPLTEAGLAALRHVLYADPRRLYSFTLEPGALQALDQAGEAFIAAQLERGFRTLDYYKALLG
;
A
#
# COMPACT_ATOMS: atom_id res chain seq x y z
N MET A 1 14.47 8.76 45.13
CA MET A 1 13.08 9.16 45.40
C MET A 1 12.94 10.61 44.98
N GLY A 2 12.10 10.93 44.02
CA GLY A 2 11.90 12.31 43.55
C GLY A 2 10.97 12.29 42.31
N HIS A 3 9.69 12.12 42.56
CA HIS A 3 8.66 12.31 41.54
C HIS A 3 8.46 13.79 41.29
N ARG A 4 8.66 14.28 40.08
CA ARG A 4 8.17 15.59 39.63
C ARG A 4 6.72 15.44 39.18
N VAL A 5 5.81 16.00 39.92
CA VAL A 5 4.40 16.14 39.59
C VAL A 5 4.22 17.40 38.74
N GLY A 6 3.78 17.25 37.48
CA GLY A 6 3.36 18.37 36.65
C GLY A 6 1.97 18.86 37.08
N GLN A 7 1.70 20.15 36.91
CA GLN A 7 0.50 20.86 37.43
C GLN A 7 -0.85 20.42 36.77
N THR A 8 -0.90 19.37 35.95
CA THR A 8 -2.14 18.90 35.27
C THR A 8 -2.53 17.46 35.58
N GLY A 9 -1.92 16.80 36.55
CA GLY A 9 -2.38 15.48 37.01
C GLY A 9 -2.29 14.31 36.01
N GLU A 10 -1.68 14.48 34.86
CA GLU A 10 -1.45 13.41 33.91
C GLU A 10 -0.12 12.71 34.17
N ILE A 11 -0.19 11.40 34.39
CA ILE A 11 0.99 10.54 34.56
C ILE A 11 1.62 10.33 33.17
N ILE A 12 2.74 11.02 32.92
CA ILE A 12 3.53 10.83 31.72
C ILE A 12 4.34 9.54 31.88
N PRO A 13 4.14 8.52 31.03
CA PRO A 13 4.90 7.28 31.13
C PRO A 13 6.39 7.51 30.87
N THR A 14 7.24 6.83 31.62
CA THR A 14 8.70 6.93 31.49
C THR A 14 9.20 6.31 30.18
N SER A 15 10.37 6.74 29.71
CA SER A 15 10.94 6.27 28.43
C SER A 15 11.17 4.75 28.36
N SER A 16 11.26 4.07 29.52
CA SER A 16 11.35 2.61 29.64
C SER A 16 9.98 1.93 29.42
N GLU A 17 8.89 2.53 29.87
CA GLU A 17 7.53 2.02 29.67
C GLU A 17 7.09 2.18 28.21
N VAL A 18 7.46 3.30 27.57
CA VAL A 18 7.24 3.50 26.13
C VAL A 18 7.99 2.44 25.30
N ARG A 19 9.23 2.08 25.68
CA ARG A 19 10.01 1.03 25.01
C ARG A 19 9.42 -0.36 25.20
N ALA A 20 8.81 -0.65 26.35
CA ALA A 20 8.14 -1.95 26.60
C ALA A 20 6.84 -2.08 25.82
N ILE A 21 6.05 -1.00 25.72
CA ILE A 21 4.82 -0.95 24.90
C ILE A 21 5.14 -1.11 23.41
N THR A 22 6.24 -0.51 22.93
CA THR A 22 6.67 -0.61 21.53
C THR A 22 7.14 -2.03 21.17
N ARG A 23 7.82 -2.74 22.09
CA ARG A 23 8.28 -4.12 21.83
C ARG A 23 7.16 -5.15 21.76
N ASN A 24 6.08 -4.99 22.53
CA ASN A 24 4.97 -5.95 22.57
C ASN A 24 3.94 -5.77 21.44
N ASN A 25 3.86 -4.61 20.80
CA ASN A 25 2.84 -4.32 19.79
C ASN A 25 3.28 -4.56 18.34
N ILE A 26 4.59 -4.70 18.06
CA ILE A 26 5.09 -5.02 16.71
C ILE A 26 4.72 -6.46 16.29
N ASN A 27 4.38 -7.34 17.24
CA ASN A 27 4.00 -8.73 16.99
C ASN A 27 2.47 -8.98 16.92
N LYS A 28 1.64 -7.94 16.93
CA LYS A 28 0.18 -8.10 16.88
C LYS A 28 -0.37 -8.60 15.53
N PHE A 29 0.37 -8.41 14.46
CA PHE A 29 0.02 -9.02 13.18
C PHE A 29 0.86 -10.29 13.01
N PRO A 30 0.23 -11.49 12.93
CA PRO A 30 0.97 -12.70 12.67
C PRO A 30 1.76 -12.51 11.38
N ALA A 31 3.07 -12.81 11.43
CA ALA A 31 3.90 -12.86 10.23
C ALA A 31 3.21 -13.81 9.25
N ILE A 32 2.64 -13.26 8.17
CA ILE A 32 2.06 -14.04 7.09
C ILE A 32 3.26 -14.84 6.53
N LYS A 33 3.27 -16.16 6.79
CA LYS A 33 4.31 -17.02 6.23
C LYS A 33 4.25 -16.88 4.71
N PRO A 34 5.35 -16.57 4.03
CA PRO A 34 5.33 -16.49 2.58
C PRO A 34 4.92 -17.87 2.04
N ALA A 35 3.86 -17.92 1.27
CA ALA A 35 3.57 -19.07 0.43
C ALA A 35 4.79 -19.24 -0.47
N LYS A 36 5.33 -20.47 -0.58
CA LYS A 36 6.45 -20.79 -1.47
C LYS A 36 6.13 -20.24 -2.85
N ALA A 37 6.81 -19.17 -3.25
CA ALA A 37 6.67 -18.58 -4.54
C ALA A 37 7.08 -19.60 -5.62
N PRO A 38 6.29 -19.79 -6.68
CA PRO A 38 6.80 -20.43 -7.89
C PRO A 38 7.87 -19.51 -8.48
N MET A 39 9.00 -20.10 -8.90
CA MET A 39 10.10 -19.39 -9.54
C MET A 39 9.58 -18.48 -10.66
N LEU A 40 9.70 -17.17 -10.46
CA LEU A 40 9.48 -16.19 -11.50
C LEU A 40 10.62 -16.30 -12.51
N THR A 41 10.32 -16.89 -13.67
CA THR A 41 11.13 -16.77 -14.86
C THR A 41 11.24 -15.30 -15.24
N THR A 42 12.48 -14.85 -15.38
CA THR A 42 12.90 -13.51 -15.77
C THR A 42 12.20 -13.04 -17.04
N TRP A 43 11.33 -12.04 -16.93
CA TRP A 43 10.86 -11.27 -18.08
C TRP A 43 11.83 -10.11 -18.33
N ARG A 44 12.75 -10.33 -19.26
CA ARG A 44 13.52 -9.25 -19.88
C ARG A 44 12.59 -8.50 -20.84
N CYS A 45 12.33 -7.26 -20.57
CA CYS A 45 11.66 -6.35 -21.49
C CYS A 45 12.65 -5.97 -22.62
N SER A 46 12.52 -6.61 -23.78
CA SER A 46 13.19 -6.20 -25.01
C SER A 46 12.19 -5.42 -25.86
N ARG A 47 12.44 -4.14 -26.07
CA ARG A 47 11.76 -3.34 -27.11
C ARG A 47 12.11 -3.91 -28.48
N GLY A 48 11.08 -4.10 -29.32
CA GLY A 48 11.28 -4.35 -30.76
C GLY A 48 10.05 -4.82 -31.51
N LEU A 49 9.35 -3.89 -32.12
CA LEU A 49 8.64 -3.91 -33.43
C LEU A 49 7.97 -5.18 -33.97
N LEU A 50 6.68 -4.96 -34.26
CA LEU A 50 5.85 -5.39 -35.42
C LEU A 50 5.88 -6.85 -35.89
N GLY A 51 4.67 -7.39 -36.05
CA GLY A 51 4.40 -8.52 -36.93
C GLY A 51 3.01 -9.11 -36.76
N ILE A 52 2.04 -8.60 -37.51
CA ILE A 52 0.72 -9.18 -37.71
C ILE A 52 0.87 -10.49 -38.50
N ILE A 53 0.27 -11.61 -38.07
CA ILE A 53 -0.23 -12.65 -38.98
C ILE A 53 -1.49 -13.29 -38.38
N PHE A 54 -2.61 -13.12 -39.09
CA PHE A 54 -3.84 -13.89 -38.99
C PHE A 54 -3.63 -15.29 -39.50
N GLY A 55 -4.12 -16.29 -38.78
CA GLY A 55 -4.17 -17.67 -39.25
C GLY A 55 -5.46 -18.34 -38.77
N HIS A 56 -6.53 -18.25 -39.59
CA HIS A 56 -7.71 -19.06 -39.44
C HIS A 56 -7.39 -20.54 -39.68
N ARG A 57 -7.84 -21.45 -38.82
CA ARG A 57 -8.26 -22.82 -39.22
C ARG A 57 -9.52 -23.23 -38.46
N ARG A 58 -10.55 -23.49 -39.24
CA ARG A 58 -11.79 -24.21 -38.86
C ARG A 58 -11.53 -25.72 -38.88
N ALA A 59 -12.23 -26.44 -38.02
CA ALA A 59 -12.96 -27.70 -38.14
C ALA A 59 -12.90 -28.40 -36.79
N GLY A 60 -13.96 -28.73 -36.10
CA GLY A 60 -15.10 -29.55 -36.45
C GLY A 60 -15.18 -30.61 -35.35
N GLY A 61 -16.34 -30.82 -34.73
CA GLY A 61 -16.53 -31.95 -33.79
C GLY A 61 -17.45 -31.62 -32.62
N VAL A 62 -18.75 -31.68 -32.86
CA VAL A 62 -19.82 -31.65 -31.85
C VAL A 62 -19.85 -32.99 -31.15
N SER A 63 -19.53 -33.06 -29.87
CA SER A 63 -19.97 -34.16 -29.02
C SER A 63 -20.75 -33.60 -27.85
N ALA A 64 -22.03 -33.93 -27.80
CA ALA A 64 -22.96 -33.55 -26.73
C ALA A 64 -22.54 -34.22 -25.40
N VAL A 65 -22.23 -33.40 -24.38
CA VAL A 65 -22.11 -33.85 -23.02
C VAL A 65 -23.49 -33.80 -22.36
N PRO A 66 -23.95 -34.87 -21.69
CA PRO A 66 -25.25 -34.92 -21.06
C PRO A 66 -25.39 -33.92 -19.94
N ARG A 67 -26.48 -33.14 -19.92
CA ARG A 67 -26.89 -32.29 -18.84
C ARG A 67 -27.27 -33.15 -17.62
N GLY A 68 -26.38 -33.27 -16.67
CA GLY A 68 -26.70 -33.78 -15.33
C GLY A 68 -27.59 -32.80 -14.57
N PRO A 69 -28.39 -33.25 -13.58
CA PRO A 69 -29.34 -32.45 -12.88
C PRO A 69 -28.64 -31.35 -12.09
N GLY A 70 -29.21 -30.13 -12.11
CA GLY A 70 -28.67 -28.92 -11.48
C GLY A 70 -28.35 -29.11 -9.99
N GLY A 71 -27.12 -29.43 -9.70
CA GLY A 71 -26.56 -29.33 -8.35
C GLY A 71 -26.42 -27.87 -8.00
N CYS A 72 -27.16 -27.39 -7.02
CA CYS A 72 -26.93 -26.14 -6.34
C CYS A 72 -25.49 -26.19 -5.77
N MET A 73 -24.51 -25.57 -6.47
CA MET A 73 -23.18 -25.39 -5.92
C MET A 73 -23.33 -24.52 -4.68
N GLN A 74 -23.28 -25.13 -3.50
CA GLN A 74 -23.07 -24.43 -2.24
C GLN A 74 -21.71 -23.73 -2.38
N SER A 75 -21.75 -22.43 -2.64
CA SER A 75 -20.55 -21.58 -2.64
C SER A 75 -20.00 -21.61 -1.20
N GLY A 76 -18.92 -22.36 -0.99
CA GLY A 76 -18.28 -22.46 0.31
C GLY A 76 -17.96 -21.08 0.85
N LYS A 77 -18.37 -20.78 2.09
CA LYS A 77 -17.92 -19.58 2.80
C LYS A 77 -16.44 -19.70 3.10
N THR A 78 -15.72 -18.61 2.94
CA THR A 78 -14.27 -18.50 3.22
C THR A 78 -14.05 -17.36 4.20
N VAL A 79 -13.18 -17.57 5.18
CA VAL A 79 -12.75 -16.53 6.13
C VAL A 79 -11.40 -16.01 5.69
N THR A 80 -11.27 -14.69 5.62
CA THR A 80 -10.01 -14.00 5.23
C THR A 80 -9.85 -12.68 5.98
N GLY A 81 -8.61 -12.31 6.28
CA GLY A 81 -8.29 -10.97 6.76
C GLY A 81 -8.21 -9.97 5.59
N GLY A 82 -8.84 -8.81 5.74
CA GLY A 82 -8.80 -7.80 4.69
C GLY A 82 -8.94 -6.38 5.19
N VAL A 83 -8.34 -5.43 4.47
CA VAL A 83 -8.45 -3.98 4.74
C VAL A 83 -9.30 -3.32 3.66
N VAL A 84 -10.22 -2.46 4.11
CA VAL A 84 -11.09 -1.69 3.20
C VAL A 84 -10.30 -0.54 2.60
N LEU A 85 -10.09 -0.56 1.28
CA LEU A 85 -9.41 0.48 0.53
C LEU A 85 -10.37 1.58 0.05
N ARG A 86 -11.59 1.20 -0.33
CA ARG A 86 -12.60 2.13 -0.82
C ARG A 86 -14.00 1.64 -0.47
N VAL A 87 -14.86 2.60 -0.19
CA VAL A 87 -16.28 2.39 0.10
C VAL A 87 -17.12 3.18 -0.92
N THR A 88 -18.08 2.50 -1.54
CA THR A 88 -19.04 3.12 -2.45
C THR A 88 -20.45 2.77 -1.98
N ASP A 89 -21.23 3.77 -1.65
CA ASP A 89 -22.63 3.56 -1.30
C ASP A 89 -23.42 3.14 -2.55
N THR A 90 -24.25 2.10 -2.41
CA THR A 90 -25.11 1.60 -3.47
C THR A 90 -26.47 1.25 -2.89
N LYS A 91 -27.54 1.46 -3.66
CA LYS A 91 -28.91 1.33 -3.18
C LYS A 91 -29.13 2.13 -1.89
N GLU A 92 -30.20 1.85 -1.17
CA GLU A 92 -30.53 2.57 0.07
C GLU A 92 -29.71 2.12 1.27
N THR A 93 -29.36 0.84 1.33
CA THR A 93 -28.77 0.22 2.52
C THR A 93 -27.47 -0.53 2.30
N ASP A 94 -27.03 -0.69 1.06
CA ASP A 94 -25.91 -1.54 0.70
C ASP A 94 -24.64 -0.72 0.41
N ARG A 95 -23.49 -1.36 0.53
CA ARG A 95 -22.18 -0.83 0.15
C ARG A 95 -21.45 -1.78 -0.78
N ILE A 96 -20.69 -1.23 -1.71
CA ILE A 96 -19.64 -1.94 -2.44
C ILE A 96 -18.31 -1.51 -1.84
N LEU A 97 -17.54 -2.47 -1.39
CA LEU A 97 -16.22 -2.26 -0.81
C LEU A 97 -15.16 -2.75 -1.80
N THR A 98 -14.08 -2.00 -1.97
CA THR A 98 -12.84 -2.55 -2.52
C THR A 98 -11.98 -2.96 -1.34
N VAL A 99 -11.66 -4.25 -1.23
CA VAL A 99 -10.93 -4.81 -0.09
C VAL A 99 -9.66 -5.47 -0.57
N LEU A 100 -8.54 -5.18 0.10
CA LEU A 100 -7.29 -5.91 -0.08
C LEU A 100 -7.24 -7.03 0.95
N THR A 101 -7.22 -8.27 0.48
CA THR A 101 -7.18 -9.47 1.33
C THR A 101 -5.83 -10.17 1.27
N ALA A 102 -5.51 -10.95 2.30
CA ALA A 102 -4.22 -11.63 2.41
C ALA A 102 -4.04 -12.73 1.37
N ASP A 103 -5.10 -13.46 1.06
CA ASP A 103 -5.08 -14.69 0.26
C ASP A 103 -5.67 -14.53 -1.15
N ARG A 104 -6.44 -13.46 -1.40
CA ARG A 104 -7.12 -13.23 -2.68
C ARG A 104 -6.74 -11.92 -3.36
N GLY A 105 -5.83 -11.12 -2.77
CA GLY A 105 -5.50 -9.80 -3.28
C GLY A 105 -6.68 -8.83 -3.20
N LYS A 106 -6.77 -7.92 -4.16
CA LYS A 106 -7.83 -6.91 -4.23
C LYS A 106 -9.11 -7.51 -4.81
N ILE A 107 -10.21 -7.42 -4.07
CA ILE A 107 -11.52 -7.92 -4.49
C ILE A 107 -12.62 -6.88 -4.28
N PRO A 108 -13.60 -6.80 -5.20
CA PRO A 108 -14.85 -6.09 -4.95
C PRO A 108 -15.79 -6.94 -4.08
N LEU A 109 -16.36 -6.35 -3.02
CA LEU A 109 -17.15 -7.05 -2.03
C LEU A 109 -18.47 -6.32 -1.77
N ILE A 110 -19.61 -6.99 -1.94
CA ILE A 110 -20.93 -6.41 -1.68
C ILE A 110 -21.31 -6.67 -0.22
N ALA A 111 -21.47 -5.59 0.55
CA ALA A 111 -21.92 -5.59 1.94
C ALA A 111 -23.39 -5.17 2.01
N ARG A 112 -24.30 -6.15 2.05
CA ARG A 112 -25.75 -5.89 2.09
C ARG A 112 -26.17 -5.38 3.46
N GLY A 113 -26.99 -4.34 3.48
CA GLY A 113 -27.50 -3.75 4.71
C GLY A 113 -26.42 -3.09 5.58
N ALA A 114 -25.21 -2.85 5.08
CA ALA A 114 -24.12 -2.22 5.84
C ALA A 114 -24.45 -0.81 6.34
N ARG A 115 -25.39 -0.10 5.67
CA ARG A 115 -25.83 1.26 6.03
C ARG A 115 -27.05 1.29 6.97
N ARG A 116 -27.62 0.14 7.32
CA ARG A 116 -28.75 0.12 8.26
C ARG A 116 -28.29 0.58 9.64
N LYS A 117 -29.15 1.30 10.36
CA LYS A 117 -28.84 1.92 11.67
C LYS A 117 -28.21 0.94 12.69
N ASN A 118 -28.62 -0.32 12.69
CA ASN A 118 -28.14 -1.35 13.61
C ASN A 118 -27.37 -2.45 12.86
N SER A 119 -26.63 -2.09 11.80
CA SER A 119 -25.88 -3.07 11.03
C SER A 119 -24.65 -3.54 11.80
N ARG A 120 -24.50 -4.85 11.97
CA ARG A 120 -23.29 -5.47 12.54
C ARG A 120 -22.07 -5.30 11.63
N LEU A 121 -22.30 -5.02 10.35
CA LEU A 121 -21.23 -4.82 9.36
C LEU A 121 -20.70 -3.37 9.33
N ALA A 122 -21.40 -2.41 9.97
CA ALA A 122 -21.13 -0.98 9.79
C ALA A 122 -19.69 -0.60 10.15
N ALA A 123 -19.16 -1.11 11.25
CA ALA A 123 -17.79 -0.81 11.71
C ALA A 123 -16.74 -1.40 10.75
N ALA A 124 -16.89 -2.65 10.32
CA ALA A 124 -15.97 -3.32 9.42
C ALA A 124 -16.02 -2.79 7.97
N CYS A 125 -17.07 -2.06 7.61
CA CYS A 125 -17.27 -1.46 6.30
C CYS A 125 -16.83 0.02 6.23
N GLN A 126 -15.95 0.47 7.11
CA GLN A 126 -15.35 1.81 7.09
C GLN A 126 -13.98 1.77 6.43
N MET A 127 -13.51 2.90 5.93
CA MET A 127 -12.17 3.08 5.40
C MET A 127 -11.34 3.96 6.36
N PRO A 128 -10.12 3.53 6.73
CA PRO A 128 -9.61 2.18 6.63
C PRO A 128 -10.08 1.32 7.83
N ALA A 129 -10.51 0.11 7.58
CA ALA A 129 -10.76 -0.88 8.64
C ALA A 129 -10.13 -2.21 8.24
N TYR A 130 -9.36 -2.81 9.13
CA TYR A 130 -8.85 -4.17 8.97
C TYR A 130 -9.74 -5.13 9.75
N SER A 131 -10.30 -6.11 9.07
CA SER A 131 -11.31 -7.01 9.63
C SER A 131 -11.08 -8.45 9.19
N GLU A 132 -11.52 -9.39 10.00
CA GLU A 132 -11.80 -10.74 9.58
C GLU A 132 -13.15 -10.77 8.87
N LEU A 133 -13.16 -11.27 7.63
CA LEU A 133 -14.29 -11.22 6.71
C LEU A 133 -14.71 -12.64 6.33
N THR A 134 -15.96 -12.98 6.56
CA THR A 134 -16.57 -14.20 6.02
C THR A 134 -17.23 -13.85 4.69
N ILE A 135 -16.68 -14.36 3.60
CA ILE A 135 -17.11 -14.06 2.23
C ILE A 135 -17.55 -15.31 1.49
N PHE A 136 -18.43 -15.14 0.51
CA PHE A 136 -18.81 -16.20 -0.44
C PHE A 136 -19.00 -15.62 -1.84
N LYS A 137 -18.79 -16.45 -2.87
CA LYS A 137 -18.98 -16.04 -4.26
C LYS A 137 -20.40 -16.31 -4.72
N ARG A 138 -21.07 -15.32 -5.32
CA ARG A 138 -22.39 -15.44 -5.94
C ARG A 138 -22.33 -14.93 -7.37
N GLY A 139 -22.26 -15.84 -8.33
CA GLY A 139 -21.95 -15.48 -9.71
C GLY A 139 -20.53 -14.90 -9.80
N SER A 140 -20.38 -13.73 -10.41
CA SER A 140 -19.11 -13.01 -10.51
C SER A 140 -18.76 -12.12 -9.29
N TRP A 141 -19.65 -12.03 -8.29
CA TRP A 141 -19.50 -11.11 -7.17
C TRP A 141 -19.14 -11.84 -5.88
N TYR A 142 -18.27 -11.20 -5.09
CA TYR A 142 -18.06 -11.57 -3.70
C TYR A 142 -19.11 -10.89 -2.81
N MET A 143 -19.66 -11.64 -1.89
CA MET A 143 -20.67 -11.18 -0.93
C MET A 143 -20.08 -11.26 0.47
N LEU A 144 -20.25 -10.20 1.27
CA LEU A 144 -19.92 -10.19 2.69
C LEU A 144 -21.08 -10.80 3.46
N ASP A 145 -20.80 -11.87 4.20
CA ASP A 145 -21.76 -12.52 5.09
C ASP A 145 -21.62 -11.99 6.52
N GLU A 146 -20.39 -12.08 7.08
CA GLU A 146 -20.04 -11.61 8.41
C GLU A 146 -18.72 -10.86 8.38
N ALA A 147 -18.53 -9.94 9.32
CA ALA A 147 -17.29 -9.21 9.50
C ALA A 147 -17.04 -8.91 10.97
N SER A 148 -15.81 -9.17 11.43
CA SER A 148 -15.35 -8.86 12.78
C SER A 148 -14.16 -7.90 12.69
N PRO A 149 -14.29 -6.64 13.16
CA PRO A 149 -13.19 -5.69 13.14
C PRO A 149 -12.02 -6.19 14.00
N ILE A 150 -10.80 -6.13 13.44
CA ILE A 150 -9.54 -6.41 14.13
C ILE A 150 -8.87 -5.10 14.55
N GLU A 151 -8.79 -4.14 13.61
CA GLU A 151 -8.23 -2.81 13.86
C GLU A 151 -8.98 -1.76 13.04
N LEU A 152 -9.53 -0.74 13.70
CA LEU A 152 -10.30 0.34 13.08
C LEU A 152 -9.48 1.60 12.84
N PHE A 153 -8.26 1.67 13.37
CA PHE A 153 -7.38 2.84 13.28
C PHE A 153 -8.04 4.14 13.77
N ASP A 154 -8.79 4.06 14.88
CA ASP A 154 -9.59 5.19 15.42
C ASP A 154 -8.78 6.47 15.64
N GLY A 155 -7.47 6.35 15.88
CA GLY A 155 -6.58 7.50 16.02
C GLY A 155 -6.53 8.40 14.79
N LEU A 156 -6.76 7.87 13.59
CA LEU A 156 -6.76 8.66 12.34
C LEU A 156 -7.96 9.63 12.28
N GLY A 157 -9.09 9.26 12.86
CA GLY A 157 -10.30 10.10 12.85
C GLY A 157 -10.21 11.36 13.73
N ARG A 158 -9.15 11.51 14.54
CA ARG A 158 -8.94 12.67 15.40
C ARG A 158 -8.21 13.80 14.69
N ASP A 159 -7.59 13.52 13.54
CA ASP A 159 -6.80 14.44 12.77
C ASP A 159 -7.15 14.28 11.29
N ILE A 160 -7.67 15.35 10.67
CA ILE A 160 -8.12 15.33 9.29
C ILE A 160 -6.95 15.13 8.31
N GLU A 161 -5.75 15.61 8.64
CA GLU A 161 -4.57 15.43 7.80
C GLU A 161 -4.12 13.97 7.79
N LEU A 162 -4.11 13.32 8.97
CA LEU A 162 -3.80 11.88 9.08
C LEU A 162 -4.83 11.02 8.37
N LEU A 163 -6.11 11.38 8.47
CA LEU A 163 -7.19 10.67 7.78
C LEU A 163 -7.07 10.82 6.26
N ALA A 164 -6.77 12.03 5.77
CA ALA A 164 -6.56 12.29 4.34
C ALA A 164 -5.34 11.53 3.81
N LEU A 165 -4.25 11.49 4.58
CA LEU A 165 -3.04 10.74 4.23
C LEU A 165 -3.31 9.23 4.19
N ALA A 166 -4.07 8.70 5.14
CA ALA A 166 -4.48 7.30 5.15
C ALA A 166 -5.39 6.97 3.95
N ALA A 167 -6.29 7.86 3.57
CA ALA A 167 -7.13 7.72 2.38
C ALA A 167 -6.27 7.66 1.11
N TRP A 168 -5.23 8.49 1.02
CA TRP A 168 -4.30 8.44 -0.09
C TRP A 168 -3.50 7.13 -0.13
N PHE A 169 -3.03 6.61 1.01
CA PHE A 169 -2.39 5.29 1.06
C PHE A 169 -3.31 4.19 0.53
N CYS A 170 -4.59 4.24 0.88
CA CYS A 170 -5.58 3.30 0.36
C CYS A 170 -5.78 3.44 -1.16
N GLU A 171 -5.94 4.68 -1.68
CA GLU A 171 -6.11 4.92 -3.12
C GLU A 171 -4.89 4.50 -3.92
N LEU A 172 -3.67 4.79 -3.43
CA LEU A 172 -2.43 4.37 -4.09
C LEU A 172 -2.28 2.85 -4.09
N THR A 173 -2.57 2.20 -2.96
CA THR A 173 -2.57 0.73 -2.87
C THR A 173 -3.58 0.10 -3.82
N GLU A 174 -4.80 0.66 -3.90
CA GLU A 174 -5.81 0.20 -4.86
C GLU A 174 -5.33 0.29 -6.30
N ALA A 175 -4.56 1.34 -6.63
CA ALA A 175 -4.06 1.58 -7.98
C ALA A 175 -2.99 0.57 -8.43
N VAL A 176 -2.13 0.12 -7.52
CA VAL A 176 -1.02 -0.79 -7.86
C VAL A 176 -1.35 -2.26 -7.71
N CYS A 177 -2.34 -2.61 -6.89
CA CYS A 177 -2.75 -4.01 -6.72
C CYS A 177 -3.62 -4.49 -7.87
N ALA A 178 -3.27 -5.63 -8.48
CA ALA A 178 -4.13 -6.31 -9.44
C ALA A 178 -5.32 -7.01 -8.76
N GLU A 179 -6.42 -7.15 -9.47
CA GLU A 179 -7.59 -7.89 -8.98
C GLU A 179 -7.30 -9.39 -8.85
N GLU A 180 -7.84 -9.99 -7.80
CA GLU A 180 -7.72 -11.43 -7.49
C GLU A 180 -6.26 -11.96 -7.48
N THR A 181 -5.26 -11.07 -7.26
CA THR A 181 -3.84 -11.43 -7.20
C THR A 181 -3.33 -11.19 -5.78
N PRO A 182 -2.97 -12.23 -5.01
CA PRO A 182 -2.45 -12.08 -3.66
C PRO A 182 -1.18 -11.23 -3.61
N CYS A 183 -1.16 -10.25 -2.71
CA CYS A 183 -0.01 -9.38 -2.46
C CYS A 183 0.15 -9.11 -0.94
N PRO A 184 0.51 -10.14 -0.16
CA PRO A 184 0.56 -10.07 1.31
C PRO A 184 1.59 -9.05 1.81
N GLU A 185 2.66 -8.80 1.06
CA GLU A 185 3.69 -7.82 1.42
C GLU A 185 3.15 -6.38 1.32
N ILE A 186 2.34 -6.10 0.29
CA ILE A 186 1.68 -4.79 0.14
C ILE A 186 0.63 -4.61 1.23
N LEU A 187 -0.17 -5.64 1.55
CA LEU A 187 -1.12 -5.59 2.67
C LEU A 187 -0.39 -5.30 3.99
N SER A 188 0.71 -6.00 4.27
CA SER A 188 1.51 -5.77 5.47
C SER A 188 2.10 -4.35 5.51
N LEU A 189 2.60 -3.84 4.38
CA LEU A 189 3.11 -2.48 4.27
C LEU A 189 2.02 -1.45 4.59
N LEU A 190 0.83 -1.58 4.01
CA LEU A 190 -0.30 -0.68 4.26
C LEU A 190 -0.71 -0.69 5.73
N LEU A 191 -0.90 -1.88 6.32
CA LEU A 191 -1.28 -1.99 7.74
C LEU A 191 -0.24 -1.38 8.66
N ASN A 192 1.06 -1.58 8.39
CA ASN A 192 2.14 -0.98 9.16
C ASN A 192 2.19 0.54 8.99
N ALA A 193 1.92 1.07 7.80
CA ALA A 193 1.84 2.51 7.56
C ALA A 193 0.68 3.16 8.33
N LEU A 194 -0.52 2.58 8.25
CA LEU A 194 -1.70 3.04 9.00
C LEU A 194 -1.46 2.99 10.51
N TYR A 195 -0.82 1.93 11.00
CA TYR A 195 -0.43 1.79 12.40
C TYR A 195 0.60 2.84 12.82
N ALA A 196 1.60 3.11 11.96
CA ALA A 196 2.61 4.13 12.21
C ALA A 196 1.99 5.52 12.36
N LEU A 197 1.06 5.90 11.47
CA LEU A 197 0.32 7.16 11.56
C LEU A 197 -0.55 7.24 12.82
N CYS A 198 -1.21 6.14 13.18
CA CYS A 198 -2.21 6.12 14.25
C CYS A 198 -1.61 6.05 15.65
N ARG A 199 -0.48 5.35 15.84
CA ARG A 199 -0.02 4.89 17.17
C ARG A 199 1.42 5.24 17.54
N THR A 200 2.29 5.60 16.58
CA THR A 200 3.73 5.68 16.89
C THR A 200 4.24 7.11 17.12
N GLY A 201 3.45 8.13 16.80
CA GLY A 201 3.90 9.54 16.85
C GLY A 201 5.05 9.84 15.88
N LYS A 202 5.23 9.02 14.83
CA LYS A 202 6.19 9.28 13.76
C LYS A 202 5.73 10.47 12.94
N ASP A 203 6.69 11.23 12.41
CA ASP A 203 6.39 12.28 11.45
C ASP A 203 5.59 11.72 10.27
N PRO A 204 4.38 12.22 10.00
CA PRO A 204 3.55 11.74 8.89
C PRO A 204 4.23 11.85 7.52
N ARG A 205 5.09 12.87 7.31
CA ARG A 205 5.86 13.03 6.06
C ARG A 205 6.91 11.93 5.89
N LEU A 206 7.54 11.50 7.00
CA LEU A 206 8.49 10.39 6.97
C LEU A 206 7.78 9.07 6.63
N VAL A 207 6.61 8.83 7.25
CA VAL A 207 5.81 7.64 6.96
C VAL A 207 5.37 7.65 5.50
N LYS A 208 4.93 8.82 5.00
CA LYS A 208 4.52 9.03 3.60
C LYS A 208 5.66 8.72 2.63
N ALA A 209 6.82 9.35 2.79
CA ALA A 209 7.97 9.15 1.90
C ALA A 209 8.42 7.68 1.87
N ALA A 210 8.49 7.03 3.04
CA ALA A 210 8.84 5.61 3.13
C ALA A 210 7.80 4.71 2.48
N PHE A 211 6.51 4.96 2.71
CA PHE A 211 5.42 4.19 2.11
C PHE A 211 5.42 4.27 0.58
N GLN A 212 5.59 5.49 0.02
CA GLN A 212 5.64 5.74 -1.42
C GLN A 212 6.67 4.86 -2.12
N PHE A 213 7.93 4.99 -1.74
CA PHE A 213 9.01 4.26 -2.41
C PHE A 213 8.94 2.76 -2.17
N ARG A 214 8.59 2.33 -0.95
CA ARG A 214 8.47 0.90 -0.65
C ARG A 214 7.32 0.25 -1.40
N LEU A 215 6.17 0.93 -1.53
CA LEU A 215 5.04 0.43 -2.29
C LEU A 215 5.37 0.32 -3.77
N MET A 216 6.02 1.33 -4.35
CA MET A 216 6.44 1.30 -5.76
C MET A 216 7.43 0.16 -6.01
N ALA A 217 8.40 -0.05 -5.12
CA ALA A 217 9.34 -1.17 -5.22
C ALA A 217 8.62 -2.53 -5.18
N LEU A 218 7.71 -2.74 -4.23
CA LEU A 218 6.91 -3.98 -4.14
C LEU A 218 5.98 -4.19 -5.35
N SER A 219 5.65 -3.12 -6.04
CA SER A 219 4.79 -3.15 -7.25
C SER A 219 5.59 -3.30 -8.55
N GLY A 220 6.92 -3.48 -8.48
CA GLY A 220 7.78 -3.66 -9.65
C GLY A 220 8.34 -2.37 -10.24
N PHE A 221 8.14 -1.22 -9.59
CA PHE A 221 8.69 0.09 -9.97
C PHE A 221 9.80 0.50 -9.00
N GLU A 222 10.75 -0.39 -8.72
CA GLU A 222 11.86 -0.08 -7.84
C GLU A 222 12.85 0.87 -8.52
N PRO A 223 13.15 2.04 -7.92
CA PRO A 223 14.18 2.90 -8.46
C PRO A 223 15.58 2.31 -8.23
N LEU A 224 16.45 2.38 -9.24
CA LEU A 224 17.84 1.95 -9.15
C LEU A 224 18.63 2.98 -8.33
N ALA A 225 18.88 2.69 -7.06
CA ALA A 225 19.49 3.62 -6.10
C ALA A 225 20.82 3.14 -5.53
N GLU A 226 21.32 1.96 -5.91
CA GLU A 226 22.57 1.41 -5.35
C GLU A 226 23.81 2.20 -5.77
N GLU A 227 23.84 2.66 -7.03
CA GLU A 227 24.97 3.41 -7.60
C GLU A 227 24.46 4.44 -8.61
N CYS A 228 25.35 5.32 -9.06
CA CYS A 228 25.06 6.21 -10.17
C CYS A 228 24.90 5.40 -11.46
N ALA A 229 23.72 5.45 -12.08
CA ALA A 229 23.43 4.70 -13.30
C ALA A 229 24.27 5.14 -14.52
N VAL A 230 25.01 6.26 -14.42
CA VAL A 230 25.82 6.78 -15.51
C VAL A 230 27.31 6.44 -15.35
N CYS A 231 27.89 6.65 -14.17
CA CYS A 231 29.33 6.43 -13.95
C CYS A 231 29.66 5.27 -13.00
N GLY A 232 28.62 4.59 -12.42
CA GLY A 232 28.81 3.41 -11.56
C GLY A 232 29.36 3.72 -10.17
N THR A 233 29.46 5.00 -9.75
CA THR A 233 29.92 5.29 -8.39
C THR A 233 28.82 4.93 -7.37
N ALA A 234 29.20 4.21 -6.31
CA ALA A 234 28.31 3.88 -5.22
C ALA A 234 27.92 5.09 -4.34
N GLN A 235 28.70 6.18 -4.41
CA GLN A 235 28.44 7.41 -3.68
C GLN A 235 28.35 8.59 -4.66
N PRO A 236 27.18 8.83 -5.27
CA PRO A 236 26.97 9.95 -6.17
C PRO A 236 27.13 11.28 -5.45
N GLU A 237 27.96 12.19 -5.98
CA GLU A 237 28.06 13.56 -5.50
C GLU A 237 26.86 14.38 -5.99
N GLY A 238 26.21 15.13 -5.07
CA GLY A 238 25.00 15.88 -5.40
C GLY A 238 23.92 14.98 -6.04
N PRO A 239 23.49 13.91 -5.38
CA PRO A 239 22.66 12.88 -6.00
C PRO A 239 21.35 13.46 -6.52
N VAL A 240 20.91 12.98 -7.67
CA VAL A 240 19.62 13.31 -8.29
C VAL A 240 18.86 12.01 -8.58
N LEU A 241 17.55 12.03 -8.37
CA LEU A 241 16.66 10.97 -8.84
C LEU A 241 16.10 11.37 -10.21
N ASP A 242 16.39 10.58 -11.22
CA ASP A 242 15.74 10.67 -12.52
C ASP A 242 14.36 10.05 -12.43
N ILE A 243 13.33 10.89 -12.44
CA ILE A 243 11.94 10.51 -12.19
C ILE A 243 11.39 9.63 -13.32
N SER A 244 11.73 9.98 -14.55
CA SER A 244 11.24 9.25 -15.74
C SER A 244 11.94 7.91 -15.92
N GLY A 245 13.25 7.88 -15.65
CA GLY A 245 14.07 6.70 -15.80
C GLY A 245 14.06 5.77 -14.59
N GLY A 246 13.68 6.27 -13.41
CA GLY A 246 13.67 5.49 -12.18
C GLY A 246 15.07 5.11 -11.69
N PHE A 247 16.04 6.00 -11.76
CA PHE A 247 17.41 5.73 -11.31
C PHE A 247 18.07 6.95 -10.64
N VAL A 248 19.07 6.69 -9.84
CA VAL A 248 19.90 7.73 -9.22
C VAL A 248 21.14 8.00 -10.07
N ALA A 249 21.53 9.27 -10.16
CA ALA A 249 22.78 9.70 -10.80
C ALA A 249 23.47 10.80 -9.98
N CYS A 250 24.78 11.05 -10.28
CA CYS A 250 25.46 12.25 -9.79
C CYS A 250 24.85 13.51 -10.40
N GLY A 251 24.89 14.62 -9.67
CA GLY A 251 24.40 15.91 -10.16
C GLY A 251 25.15 16.41 -11.42
N THR A 252 26.41 16.01 -11.59
CA THR A 252 27.25 16.35 -12.75
C THR A 252 27.14 15.37 -13.92
N CYS A 253 26.66 14.14 -13.67
CA CYS A 253 26.49 13.14 -14.73
C CYS A 253 25.30 13.50 -15.61
N ARG A 254 25.55 13.58 -16.93
CA ARG A 254 24.49 13.84 -17.92
C ARG A 254 23.72 12.54 -18.19
N GLY A 255 22.42 12.60 -18.05
CA GLY A 255 21.50 11.55 -18.51
C GLY A 255 20.85 11.93 -19.84
N PRO A 256 19.75 11.24 -20.22
CA PRO A 256 18.97 11.56 -21.40
C PRO A 256 18.54 13.04 -21.43
N GLU A 257 18.57 13.68 -22.61
CA GLU A 257 18.31 15.12 -22.77
C GLU A 257 16.95 15.60 -22.26
N ARG A 258 15.97 14.72 -22.11
CA ARG A 258 14.59 15.01 -21.66
C ARG A 258 14.24 14.38 -20.32
N SER A 259 15.21 14.13 -19.46
CA SER A 259 14.94 13.55 -18.16
C SER A 259 14.49 14.61 -17.15
N PHE A 260 13.40 14.32 -16.43
CA PHE A 260 12.99 15.12 -15.28
C PHE A 260 13.71 14.61 -14.03
N ARG A 261 14.52 15.44 -13.41
CA ARG A 261 15.40 15.09 -12.30
C ARG A 261 15.09 15.94 -11.09
N LEU A 262 15.01 15.30 -9.94
CA LEU A 262 14.88 15.98 -8.66
C LEU A 262 16.13 15.76 -7.81
N PRO A 263 16.65 16.81 -7.18
CA PRO A 263 17.83 16.71 -6.31
C PRO A 263 17.45 15.95 -5.04
N LEU A 264 18.35 15.10 -4.59
CA LEU A 264 18.35 14.48 -3.27
C LEU A 264 19.56 15.01 -2.49
N THR A 265 19.44 15.02 -1.15
CA THR A 265 20.64 15.15 -0.32
C THR A 265 21.32 13.79 -0.17
N GLU A 266 22.57 13.74 0.28
CA GLU A 266 23.25 12.46 0.59
C GLU A 266 22.46 11.68 1.66
N ALA A 267 21.95 12.37 2.68
CA ALA A 267 21.08 11.77 3.70
C ALA A 267 19.76 11.28 3.10
N GLY A 268 19.18 12.01 2.14
CA GLY A 268 17.98 11.61 1.40
C GLY A 268 18.21 10.36 0.55
N LEU A 269 19.37 10.24 -0.12
CA LEU A 269 19.76 9.03 -0.84
C LEU A 269 19.95 7.84 0.11
N ALA A 270 20.63 8.06 1.25
CA ALA A 270 20.79 7.01 2.27
C ALA A 270 19.43 6.54 2.82
N ALA A 271 18.48 7.45 3.03
CA ALA A 271 17.13 7.13 3.45
C ALA A 271 16.34 6.39 2.35
N LEU A 272 16.46 6.78 1.08
CA LEU A 272 15.87 6.07 -0.05
C LEU A 272 16.36 4.61 -0.09
N ARG A 273 17.68 4.39 0.01
CA ARG A 273 18.28 3.05 0.07
C ARG A 273 17.77 2.26 1.28
N HIS A 274 17.68 2.92 2.45
CA HIS A 274 17.10 2.28 3.64
C HIS A 274 15.66 1.84 3.39
N VAL A 275 14.83 2.70 2.80
CA VAL A 275 13.43 2.38 2.49
C VAL A 275 13.31 1.22 1.52
N LEU A 276 14.18 1.15 0.51
CA LEU A 276 14.15 0.09 -0.51
C LEU A 276 14.59 -1.28 0.05
N TYR A 277 15.62 -1.31 0.92
CA TYR A 277 16.30 -2.55 1.26
C TYR A 277 16.20 -2.97 2.73
N ALA A 278 15.69 -2.10 3.63
CA ALA A 278 15.55 -2.45 5.04
C ALA A 278 14.51 -3.55 5.29
N ASP A 279 14.72 -4.30 6.38
CA ASP A 279 13.70 -5.19 6.93
C ASP A 279 12.40 -4.38 7.18
N PRO A 280 11.21 -4.90 6.83
CA PRO A 280 9.93 -4.22 7.03
C PRO A 280 9.70 -3.69 8.44
N ARG A 281 10.26 -4.36 9.47
CA ARG A 281 10.16 -3.94 10.88
C ARG A 281 10.96 -2.69 11.18
N ARG A 282 11.94 -2.35 10.34
CA ARG A 282 12.82 -1.20 10.49
C ARG A 282 12.53 -0.09 9.48
N LEU A 283 11.51 -0.24 8.65
CA LEU A 283 11.19 0.68 7.56
C LEU A 283 11.13 2.14 8.02
N TYR A 284 10.53 2.41 9.18
CA TYR A 284 10.38 3.76 9.74
C TYR A 284 11.43 4.10 10.80
N SER A 285 12.59 3.43 10.85
CA SER A 285 13.60 3.62 11.90
C SER A 285 14.69 4.63 11.56
N PHE A 286 14.49 5.46 10.56
CA PHE A 286 15.40 6.54 10.19
C PHE A 286 14.86 7.92 10.57
N THR A 287 15.73 8.92 10.52
CA THR A 287 15.41 10.33 10.71
C THR A 287 16.10 11.13 9.61
N LEU A 288 15.46 12.21 9.18
CA LEU A 288 16.00 13.15 8.21
C LEU A 288 15.78 14.58 8.70
N GLU A 289 16.69 15.49 8.31
CA GLU A 289 16.45 16.91 8.42
C GLU A 289 15.23 17.33 7.58
N PRO A 290 14.46 18.35 8.04
CA PRO A 290 13.20 18.71 7.38
C PRO A 290 13.31 18.97 5.87
N GLY A 291 14.39 19.65 5.44
CA GLY A 291 14.62 19.91 4.01
C GLY A 291 14.90 18.65 3.19
N ALA A 292 15.70 17.71 3.74
CA ALA A 292 15.98 16.44 3.10
C ALA A 292 14.74 15.55 3.03
N LEU A 293 13.91 15.56 4.08
CA LEU A 293 12.65 14.83 4.13
C LEU A 293 11.65 15.39 3.10
N GLN A 294 11.56 16.71 3.00
CA GLN A 294 10.70 17.36 2.00
C GLN A 294 11.13 17.02 0.58
N ALA A 295 12.43 17.05 0.28
CA ALA A 295 12.95 16.68 -1.04
C ALA A 295 12.64 15.22 -1.37
N LEU A 296 12.83 14.30 -0.43
CA LEU A 296 12.53 12.88 -0.61
C LEU A 296 11.04 12.63 -0.83
N ASP A 297 10.18 13.31 -0.05
CA ASP A 297 8.73 13.21 -0.18
C ASP A 297 8.23 13.72 -1.53
N GLN A 298 8.71 14.87 -1.98
CA GLN A 298 8.38 15.43 -3.30
C GLN A 298 8.88 14.53 -4.45
N ALA A 299 10.08 13.95 -4.30
CA ALA A 299 10.61 13.00 -5.26
C ALA A 299 9.73 11.75 -5.37
N GLY A 300 9.21 11.25 -4.24
CA GLY A 300 8.27 10.12 -4.21
C GLY A 300 6.95 10.43 -4.91
N GLU A 301 6.36 11.60 -4.68
CA GLU A 301 5.13 12.03 -5.38
C GLU A 301 5.35 12.12 -6.89
N ALA A 302 6.42 12.78 -7.31
CA ALA A 302 6.75 12.92 -8.72
C ALA A 302 7.02 11.57 -9.38
N PHE A 303 7.71 10.67 -8.68
CA PHE A 303 8.00 9.32 -9.15
C PHE A 303 6.71 8.51 -9.36
N ILE A 304 5.80 8.51 -8.39
CA ILE A 304 4.50 7.85 -8.50
C ILE A 304 3.70 8.39 -9.69
N ALA A 305 3.62 9.71 -9.83
CA ALA A 305 2.87 10.34 -10.91
C ALA A 305 3.44 9.97 -12.29
N ALA A 306 4.77 9.90 -12.41
CA ALA A 306 5.44 9.54 -13.67
C ALA A 306 5.31 8.05 -14.00
N GLN A 307 5.47 7.16 -13.01
CA GLN A 307 5.45 5.71 -13.25
C GLN A 307 4.03 5.17 -13.45
N LEU A 308 3.03 5.73 -12.78
CA LEU A 308 1.64 5.31 -12.89
C LEU A 308 0.84 6.15 -13.91
N GLU A 309 1.43 7.20 -14.48
CA GLU A 309 0.84 8.09 -15.49
C GLU A 309 -0.56 8.63 -15.08
N ARG A 310 -0.74 8.88 -13.77
CA ARG A 310 -2.03 9.36 -13.22
C ARG A 310 -1.86 10.26 -12.00
N GLY A 311 -2.86 11.12 -11.76
CA GLY A 311 -3.03 11.86 -10.53
C GLY A 311 -3.90 11.12 -9.50
N PHE A 312 -3.91 11.62 -8.27
CA PHE A 312 -4.64 11.05 -7.13
C PHE A 312 -5.43 12.13 -6.40
N ARG A 313 -6.74 12.01 -6.37
CA ARG A 313 -7.62 13.03 -5.75
C ARG A 313 -7.41 13.14 -4.24
N THR A 314 -7.12 12.02 -3.58
CA THR A 314 -6.86 12.01 -2.14
C THR A 314 -5.53 12.66 -1.79
N LEU A 315 -4.50 12.54 -2.67
CA LEU A 315 -3.25 13.28 -2.52
C LEU A 315 -3.45 14.78 -2.68
N ASP A 316 -4.21 15.20 -3.70
CA ASP A 316 -4.52 16.61 -3.93
C ASP A 316 -5.28 17.20 -2.73
N TYR A 317 -6.24 16.44 -2.17
CA TYR A 317 -6.96 16.82 -0.97
C TYR A 317 -6.04 16.93 0.26
N TYR A 318 -5.17 15.95 0.49
CA TYR A 318 -4.18 15.98 1.56
C TYR A 318 -3.27 17.22 1.45
N LYS A 319 -2.77 17.51 0.25
CA LYS A 319 -1.92 18.70 0.00
C LYS A 319 -2.67 20.00 0.25
N ALA A 320 -3.93 20.08 -0.10
CA ALA A 320 -4.78 21.25 0.15
C ALA A 320 -5.05 21.52 1.64
N LEU A 321 -4.94 20.50 2.51
CA LEU A 321 -5.04 20.66 3.97
C LEU A 321 -3.77 21.23 4.59
N LEU A 322 -2.61 20.99 3.96
CA LEU A 322 -1.32 21.46 4.47
C LEU A 322 -1.02 22.94 4.12
N GLY A 323 -1.78 23.58 3.23
CA GLY A 323 -1.70 24.98 2.81
C GLY A 323 -0.88 25.16 1.55
#